data_e5117a96de019b3d1761b257620c1a7f
#
_entry.id   e5117a96de019b3d1761b257620c1a7f
#
_cell.length_a   1.000
_cell.length_b   1.000
_cell.length_c   1.000
_cell.angle_alpha   90.00
_cell.angle_beta   90.00
_cell.angle_gamma   90.00
#
_symmetry.space_group_name_H-M   'P 1'
#
loop_
_entity.id
_entity.type
_entity.pdbx_description
1 polymer ?
#
loop_
_entity_poly.entity_id
_entity_poly.type
_entity_poly.pdbx_seq_one_letter_code
_entity_poly.pdbx_strand_id
1 'polypeptide(L)'
;KRLRGPVEQALKDAGLTPAQIDEVILVGGATRVHAVQQVVRELRGKEPNRSVNPDEVVAMGAAIQAGVLMGEVRDVVLLDVTPLSLGVETKGGVMTVLIPRNTTIPTRKCEIFTTAEHNQTAVEIHVLQGERPMAQDNKSLGRFRLEGIPPMPAGVPQIEVCFDIDANGILHVTAKERSTGREASITIQNTTTLSEEEIQRIIEEAKRHAEEDRRRREHAELKNALDSARVQAERVLQERQGAPEARARLEAAIGKAKELVERDAPDPELKAATEELLKAVEEYEKGAQAASGKGPDDVIDADYKPAD
;
A
#
# COMPACT_ATOMS: atom_id res chain seq x y z
N LYS A 1 -30.23 3.94 17.50
CA LYS A 1 -29.03 4.74 17.15
C LYS A 1 -27.87 3.83 16.64
N ARG A 2 -27.57 2.67 17.27
CA ARG A 2 -26.42 1.80 16.89
C ARG A 2 -26.51 1.23 15.47
N LEU A 3 -27.71 1.03 14.92
CA LEU A 3 -27.94 0.42 13.60
C LEU A 3 -27.69 1.39 12.43
N ARG A 4 -27.86 2.70 12.61
CA ARG A 4 -27.73 3.67 11.51
C ARG A 4 -26.30 3.79 11.02
N GLY A 5 -25.33 3.90 11.91
CA GLY A 5 -23.92 4.08 11.57
C GLY A 5 -23.39 3.02 10.59
N PRO A 6 -23.49 1.71 10.90
CA PRO A 6 -23.06 0.65 9.99
C PRO A 6 -23.75 0.66 8.63
N VAL A 7 -25.06 0.95 8.57
CA VAL A 7 -25.82 1.03 7.31
C VAL A 7 -25.34 2.22 6.46
N GLU A 8 -25.21 3.40 7.07
CA GLU A 8 -24.74 4.61 6.38
C GLU A 8 -23.28 4.43 5.89
N GLN A 9 -22.44 3.73 6.69
CA GLN A 9 -21.08 3.44 6.27
C GLN A 9 -21.03 2.46 5.09
N ALA A 10 -21.83 1.40 5.11
CA ALA A 10 -21.91 0.43 4.01
C ALA A 10 -22.38 1.09 2.71
N LEU A 11 -23.38 1.97 2.78
CA LEU A 11 -23.85 2.76 1.63
C LEU A 11 -22.75 3.67 1.09
N LYS A 12 -22.02 4.35 1.97
CA LYS A 12 -20.90 5.21 1.60
C LYS A 12 -19.77 4.43 0.94
N ASP A 13 -19.41 3.28 1.48
CA ASP A 13 -18.36 2.41 0.94
C ASP A 13 -18.74 1.86 -0.45
N ALA A 14 -20.01 1.57 -0.66
CA ALA A 14 -20.56 1.16 -1.95
C ALA A 14 -20.75 2.33 -2.95
N GLY A 15 -20.63 3.57 -2.52
CA GLY A 15 -20.94 4.75 -3.34
C GLY A 15 -22.42 4.89 -3.70
N LEU A 16 -23.31 4.30 -2.89
CA LEU A 16 -24.75 4.24 -3.13
C LEU A 16 -25.52 5.12 -2.16
N THR A 17 -26.66 5.60 -2.64
CA THR A 17 -27.68 6.25 -1.80
C THR A 17 -28.76 5.25 -1.38
N PRO A 18 -29.51 5.49 -0.30
CA PRO A 18 -30.63 4.61 0.09
C PRO A 18 -31.67 4.39 -1.02
N ALA A 19 -31.85 5.37 -1.90
CA ALA A 19 -32.81 5.30 -3.01
C ALA A 19 -32.40 4.33 -4.13
N GLN A 20 -31.08 4.07 -4.26
CA GLN A 20 -30.49 3.16 -5.25
C GLN A 20 -30.50 1.70 -4.80
N ILE A 21 -30.92 1.42 -3.56
CA ILE A 21 -31.06 0.05 -3.06
C ILE A 21 -32.38 -0.54 -3.56
N ASP A 22 -32.33 -1.65 -4.28
CA ASP A 22 -33.50 -2.30 -4.82
C ASP A 22 -34.32 -2.97 -3.72
N GLU A 23 -33.69 -3.74 -2.85
CA GLU A 23 -34.33 -4.46 -1.75
C GLU A 23 -33.50 -4.41 -0.46
N VAL A 24 -34.21 -4.47 0.68
CA VAL A 24 -33.64 -4.70 2.00
C VAL A 24 -34.23 -5.97 2.57
N ILE A 25 -33.37 -6.95 2.82
CA ILE A 25 -33.75 -8.24 3.40
C ILE A 25 -33.29 -8.25 4.86
N LEU A 26 -34.21 -8.60 5.78
CA LEU A 26 -33.90 -8.67 7.20
C LEU A 26 -33.46 -10.10 7.57
N VAL A 27 -32.27 -10.23 8.14
CA VAL A 27 -31.65 -11.50 8.51
C VAL A 27 -31.28 -11.51 10.00
N GLY A 28 -31.45 -12.65 10.64
CA GLY A 28 -31.22 -12.88 12.06
C GLY A 28 -32.38 -12.51 12.96
N GLY A 29 -32.56 -13.25 14.07
CA GLY A 29 -33.70 -13.12 14.99
C GLY A 29 -33.88 -11.73 15.58
N ALA A 30 -32.78 -10.98 15.78
CA ALA A 30 -32.81 -9.60 16.28
C ALA A 30 -33.57 -8.63 15.34
N THR A 31 -33.71 -8.95 14.05
CA THR A 31 -34.46 -8.14 13.08
C THR A 31 -35.96 -8.23 13.23
N ARG A 32 -36.46 -9.16 14.05
CA ARG A 32 -37.87 -9.24 14.44
C ARG A 32 -38.30 -8.10 15.36
N VAL A 33 -37.35 -7.43 16.01
CA VAL A 33 -37.63 -6.28 16.89
C VAL A 33 -38.22 -5.13 16.07
N HIS A 34 -39.40 -4.66 16.47
CA HIS A 34 -40.13 -3.61 15.76
C HIS A 34 -39.31 -2.34 15.50
N ALA A 35 -38.49 -1.93 16.48
CA ALA A 35 -37.61 -0.77 16.34
C ALA A 35 -36.56 -0.92 15.22
N VAL A 36 -36.07 -2.14 14.95
CA VAL A 36 -35.14 -2.42 13.82
C VAL A 36 -35.87 -2.20 12.49
N GLN A 37 -37.06 -2.74 12.35
CA GLN A 37 -37.88 -2.58 11.14
C GLN A 37 -38.25 -1.11 10.90
N GLN A 38 -38.55 -0.37 11.97
CA GLN A 38 -38.83 1.06 11.89
C GLN A 38 -37.61 1.85 11.37
N VAL A 39 -36.41 1.58 11.89
CA VAL A 39 -35.18 2.25 11.45
C VAL A 39 -34.92 1.96 9.96
N VAL A 40 -35.16 0.75 9.48
CA VAL A 40 -35.01 0.39 8.05
C VAL A 40 -36.00 1.17 7.18
N ARG A 41 -37.25 1.27 7.60
CA ARG A 41 -38.29 2.07 6.90
C ARG A 41 -37.89 3.54 6.82
N GLU A 42 -37.42 4.12 7.93
CA GLU A 42 -36.99 5.52 7.98
C GLU A 42 -35.78 5.79 7.05
N LEU A 43 -34.82 4.87 6.97
CA LEU A 43 -33.63 5.02 6.14
C LEU A 43 -33.92 4.90 4.64
N ARG A 44 -34.82 4.01 4.25
CA ARG A 44 -35.09 3.70 2.85
C ARG A 44 -36.39 4.30 2.32
N GLY A 45 -37.35 4.59 3.20
CA GLY A 45 -38.70 5.03 2.80
C GLY A 45 -39.60 3.92 2.23
N LYS A 46 -39.19 2.64 2.31
CA LYS A 46 -39.93 1.46 1.82
C LYS A 46 -39.92 0.35 2.88
N GLU A 47 -40.91 -0.55 2.80
CA GLU A 47 -40.95 -1.74 3.65
C GLU A 47 -39.78 -2.71 3.32
N PRO A 48 -39.14 -3.31 4.33
CA PRO A 48 -38.17 -4.38 4.10
C PRO A 48 -38.87 -5.63 3.54
N ASN A 49 -38.15 -6.40 2.72
CA ASN A 49 -38.61 -7.69 2.23
C ASN A 49 -38.68 -8.70 3.38
N ARG A 50 -39.80 -9.40 3.48
CA ARG A 50 -40.13 -10.41 4.50
C ARG A 50 -40.37 -11.80 3.92
N SER A 51 -39.97 -12.03 2.67
CA SER A 51 -40.20 -13.30 1.98
C SER A 51 -39.41 -14.47 2.55
N VAL A 52 -38.33 -14.19 3.28
CA VAL A 52 -37.46 -15.20 3.91
C VAL A 52 -37.65 -15.22 5.43
N ASN A 53 -37.52 -16.40 6.03
CA ASN A 53 -37.49 -16.52 7.49
C ASN A 53 -36.13 -16.03 7.99
N PRO A 54 -36.06 -14.95 8.79
CA PRO A 54 -34.81 -14.39 9.26
C PRO A 54 -33.98 -15.32 10.13
N ASP A 55 -34.56 -16.34 10.73
CA ASP A 55 -33.87 -17.31 11.60
C ASP A 55 -33.24 -18.46 10.78
N GLU A 56 -33.79 -18.78 9.62
CA GLU A 56 -33.40 -19.95 8.81
C GLU A 56 -32.61 -19.58 7.56
N VAL A 57 -32.69 -18.33 7.11
CA VAL A 57 -32.12 -17.90 5.83
C VAL A 57 -30.62 -18.11 5.70
N VAL A 58 -29.87 -18.04 6.81
CA VAL A 58 -28.42 -18.34 6.83
C VAL A 58 -28.16 -19.82 6.55
N ALA A 59 -28.93 -20.71 7.18
CA ALA A 59 -28.84 -22.15 6.92
C ALA A 59 -29.25 -22.51 5.47
N MET A 60 -30.27 -21.84 4.94
CA MET A 60 -30.65 -21.99 3.53
C MET A 60 -29.54 -21.51 2.58
N GLY A 61 -28.90 -20.37 2.88
CA GLY A 61 -27.76 -19.86 2.11
C GLY A 61 -26.56 -20.81 2.15
N ALA A 62 -26.26 -21.38 3.32
CA ALA A 62 -25.20 -22.38 3.47
C ALA A 62 -25.47 -23.66 2.64
N ALA A 63 -26.72 -24.12 2.60
CA ALA A 63 -27.12 -25.27 1.78
C ALA A 63 -26.99 -24.97 0.27
N ILE A 64 -27.39 -23.76 -0.17
CA ILE A 64 -27.20 -23.30 -1.56
C ILE A 64 -25.72 -23.23 -1.91
N GLN A 65 -24.88 -22.70 -1.02
CA GLN A 65 -23.43 -22.62 -1.24
C GLN A 65 -22.80 -24.01 -1.35
N ALA A 66 -23.24 -24.97 -0.55
CA ALA A 66 -22.82 -26.38 -0.69
C ALA A 66 -23.19 -26.93 -2.07
N GLY A 67 -24.40 -26.66 -2.57
CA GLY A 67 -24.82 -27.02 -3.92
C GLY A 67 -23.96 -26.37 -5.03
N VAL A 68 -23.54 -25.11 -4.83
CA VAL A 68 -22.60 -24.42 -5.74
C VAL A 68 -21.25 -25.12 -5.75
N LEU A 69 -20.70 -25.47 -4.58
CA LEU A 69 -19.42 -26.18 -4.46
C LEU A 69 -19.46 -27.59 -5.06
N MET A 70 -20.59 -28.28 -5.00
CA MET A 70 -20.81 -29.58 -5.64
C MET A 70 -21.09 -29.47 -7.14
N GLY A 71 -21.27 -28.28 -7.69
CA GLY A 71 -21.59 -28.04 -9.10
C GLY A 71 -23.05 -28.28 -9.48
N GLU A 72 -23.93 -28.46 -8.50
CA GLU A 72 -25.38 -28.67 -8.68
C GLU A 72 -26.12 -27.33 -8.94
N VAL A 73 -25.66 -26.25 -8.32
CA VAL A 73 -26.19 -24.88 -8.51
C VAL A 73 -25.15 -24.06 -9.26
N ARG A 74 -25.54 -23.49 -10.42
CA ARG A 74 -24.63 -22.74 -11.30
C ARG A 74 -25.00 -21.29 -11.49
N ASP A 75 -26.20 -20.90 -11.07
CA ASP A 75 -26.77 -19.57 -11.34
C ASP A 75 -26.51 -18.57 -10.19
N VAL A 76 -25.80 -18.99 -9.15
CA VAL A 76 -25.50 -18.18 -7.97
C VAL A 76 -24.00 -18.17 -7.72
N VAL A 77 -23.43 -16.97 -7.58
CA VAL A 77 -22.02 -16.76 -7.19
C VAL A 77 -22.00 -15.98 -5.89
N LEU A 78 -21.37 -16.54 -4.86
CA LEU A 78 -21.05 -15.81 -3.63
C LEU A 78 -19.66 -15.18 -3.79
N LEU A 79 -19.62 -13.86 -3.63
CA LEU A 79 -18.36 -13.11 -3.57
C LEU A 79 -18.22 -12.51 -2.18
N ASP A 80 -17.10 -12.79 -1.55
CA ASP A 80 -16.74 -12.20 -0.26
C ASP A 80 -15.78 -11.02 -0.47
N VAL A 81 -15.52 -10.24 0.58
CA VAL A 81 -14.65 -9.08 0.53
C VAL A 81 -13.66 -9.06 1.69
N THR A 82 -12.53 -8.40 1.49
CA THR A 82 -11.58 -8.14 2.57
C THR A 82 -12.19 -7.18 3.61
N PRO A 83 -12.21 -7.51 4.90
CA PRO A 83 -12.80 -6.64 5.93
C PRO A 83 -11.94 -5.40 6.23
N LEU A 84 -10.63 -5.51 6.08
CA LEU A 84 -9.64 -4.47 6.29
C LEU A 84 -8.61 -4.48 5.18
N SER A 85 -7.93 -3.35 4.99
CA SER A 85 -6.83 -3.19 4.05
C SER A 85 -5.64 -4.05 4.45
N LEU A 86 -4.95 -4.60 3.45
CA LEU A 86 -3.74 -5.41 3.59
C LEU A 86 -2.58 -4.73 2.87
N GLY A 87 -1.41 -4.75 3.49
CA GLY A 87 -0.24 -4.08 2.95
C GLY A 87 1.05 -4.51 3.59
N VAL A 88 2.12 -3.81 3.25
CA VAL A 88 3.47 -4.03 3.78
C VAL A 88 4.01 -2.77 4.42
N GLU A 89 4.88 -2.96 5.41
CA GLU A 89 5.69 -1.87 5.95
C GLU A 89 6.76 -1.47 4.93
N THR A 90 6.86 -0.17 4.69
CA THR A 90 7.88 0.41 3.82
C THR A 90 8.76 1.38 4.61
N LYS A 91 9.78 1.95 3.96
CA LYS A 91 10.74 2.87 4.56
C LYS A 91 10.02 3.99 5.34
N GLY A 92 10.51 4.30 6.54
CA GLY A 92 9.92 5.29 7.44
C GLY A 92 8.74 4.75 8.27
N GLY A 93 8.53 3.43 8.30
CA GLY A 93 7.45 2.80 9.09
C GLY A 93 6.04 3.09 8.52
N VAL A 94 5.94 3.37 7.23
CA VAL A 94 4.66 3.63 6.55
C VAL A 94 4.05 2.32 6.07
N MET A 95 2.74 2.15 6.22
CA MET A 95 2.00 1.05 5.59
C MET A 95 1.65 1.40 4.16
N THR A 96 2.19 0.65 3.21
CA THR A 96 1.79 0.71 1.79
C THR A 96 0.73 -0.35 1.53
N VAL A 97 -0.48 0.10 1.20
CA VAL A 97 -1.63 -0.78 0.97
C VAL A 97 -1.55 -1.40 -0.43
N LEU A 98 -1.61 -2.74 -0.51
CA LEU A 98 -1.70 -3.49 -1.76
C LEU A 98 -3.14 -3.88 -2.07
N ILE A 99 -3.88 -4.36 -1.08
CA ILE A 99 -5.30 -4.75 -1.22
C ILE A 99 -6.12 -3.87 -0.28
N PRO A 100 -6.90 -2.91 -0.81
CA PRO A 100 -7.81 -2.10 -0.01
C PRO A 100 -8.92 -2.94 0.65
N ARG A 101 -9.46 -2.47 1.77
CA ARG A 101 -10.68 -3.05 2.36
C ARG A 101 -11.82 -3.07 1.33
N ASN A 102 -12.77 -3.94 1.52
CA ASN A 102 -13.92 -4.15 0.61
C ASN A 102 -13.51 -4.59 -0.82
N THR A 103 -12.30 -5.14 -0.98
CA THR A 103 -11.90 -5.77 -2.24
C THR A 103 -12.48 -7.17 -2.31
N THR A 104 -13.18 -7.48 -3.41
CA THR A 104 -13.74 -8.81 -3.67
C THR A 104 -12.66 -9.88 -3.73
N ILE A 105 -12.87 -11.01 -3.09
CA ILE A 105 -12.00 -12.19 -3.13
C ILE A 105 -12.66 -13.33 -3.94
N PRO A 106 -11.87 -14.20 -4.61
CA PRO A 106 -10.40 -14.22 -4.65
C PRO A 106 -9.80 -13.02 -5.41
N THR A 107 -8.61 -12.60 -5.01
CA THR A 107 -7.89 -11.48 -5.66
C THR A 107 -6.38 -11.63 -5.54
N ARG A 108 -5.67 -11.08 -6.52
CA ARG A 108 -4.21 -11.00 -6.52
C ARG A 108 -3.75 -9.59 -6.88
N LYS A 109 -2.83 -9.04 -6.10
CA LYS A 109 -2.19 -7.75 -6.33
C LYS A 109 -0.69 -7.87 -6.12
N CYS A 110 0.07 -7.28 -7.02
CA CYS A 110 1.53 -7.25 -6.96
C CYS A 110 2.02 -5.81 -7.12
N GLU A 111 3.05 -5.47 -6.34
CA GLU A 111 3.74 -4.18 -6.41
C GLU A 111 5.24 -4.40 -6.40
N ILE A 112 5.98 -3.50 -7.04
CA ILE A 112 7.44 -3.56 -7.12
C ILE A 112 8.03 -2.61 -6.10
N PHE A 113 8.81 -3.16 -5.19
CA PHE A 113 9.60 -2.44 -4.20
C PHE A 113 11.08 -2.52 -4.52
N THR A 114 11.88 -1.78 -3.76
CA THR A 114 13.33 -1.75 -3.92
C THR A 114 14.04 -1.73 -2.57
N THR A 115 15.37 -1.84 -2.58
CA THR A 115 16.20 -1.73 -1.38
C THR A 115 16.33 -0.27 -0.93
N ALA A 116 16.37 -0.05 0.39
CA ALA A 116 16.52 1.25 1.01
C ALA A 116 17.98 1.70 1.14
N GLU A 117 18.92 0.74 1.16
CA GLU A 117 20.35 0.97 1.42
C GLU A 117 21.21 0.39 0.30
N HIS A 118 22.42 0.98 0.11
CA HIS A 118 23.41 0.45 -0.82
C HIS A 118 23.91 -0.93 -0.37
N ASN A 119 24.08 -1.83 -1.33
CA ASN A 119 24.57 -3.20 -1.11
C ASN A 119 23.73 -4.04 -0.14
N GLN A 120 22.46 -3.71 0.01
CA GLN A 120 21.52 -4.46 0.81
C GLN A 120 21.23 -5.83 0.16
N THR A 121 21.59 -6.92 0.84
CA THR A 121 21.51 -8.30 0.32
C THR A 121 20.26 -9.05 0.79
N ALA A 122 19.46 -8.44 1.66
CA ALA A 122 18.21 -9.01 2.15
C ALA A 122 17.20 -7.92 2.48
N VAL A 123 15.91 -8.25 2.38
CA VAL A 123 14.79 -7.39 2.82
C VAL A 123 13.86 -8.18 3.72
N GLU A 124 13.34 -7.53 4.74
CA GLU A 124 12.25 -8.07 5.56
C GLU A 124 10.92 -7.56 5.01
N ILE A 125 10.00 -8.47 4.79
CA ILE A 125 8.63 -8.17 4.39
C ILE A 125 7.74 -8.33 5.63
N HIS A 126 7.22 -7.21 6.12
CA HIS A 126 6.29 -7.15 7.24
C HIS A 126 4.89 -6.96 6.73
N VAL A 127 4.06 -8.01 6.85
CA VAL A 127 2.67 -8.04 6.37
C VAL A 127 1.75 -7.46 7.43
N LEU A 128 0.91 -6.50 7.02
CA LEU A 128 0.07 -5.70 7.89
C LEU A 128 -1.40 -5.76 7.48
N GLN A 129 -2.29 -5.62 8.46
CA GLN A 129 -3.73 -5.47 8.27
C GLN A 129 -4.24 -4.29 9.09
N GLY A 130 -4.97 -3.37 8.46
CA GLY A 130 -5.58 -2.22 9.13
C GLY A 130 -5.75 -1.01 8.23
N GLU A 131 -6.18 0.10 8.83
CA GLU A 131 -6.53 1.34 8.11
C GLU A 131 -5.65 2.54 8.52
N ARG A 132 -4.63 2.34 9.37
CA ARG A 132 -3.74 3.41 9.81
C ARG A 132 -2.56 3.58 8.86
N PRO A 133 -2.10 4.80 8.58
CA PRO A 133 -0.96 5.03 7.69
C PRO A 133 0.38 4.51 8.21
N MET A 134 0.56 4.44 9.53
CA MET A 134 1.81 3.99 10.13
C MET A 134 1.75 2.49 10.45
N ALA A 135 2.80 1.75 10.09
CA ALA A 135 2.87 0.29 10.25
C ALA A 135 2.63 -0.18 11.68
N GLN A 136 3.20 0.53 12.67
CA GLN A 136 3.10 0.21 14.09
C GLN A 136 1.67 0.30 14.66
N ASP A 137 0.79 1.06 14.00
CA ASP A 137 -0.59 1.27 14.41
C ASP A 137 -1.56 0.27 13.77
N ASN A 138 -1.04 -0.67 12.99
CA ASN A 138 -1.78 -1.73 12.30
C ASN A 138 -1.47 -3.10 12.91
N LYS A 139 -2.33 -4.07 12.62
CA LYS A 139 -2.14 -5.46 13.05
C LYS A 139 -1.06 -6.13 12.21
N SER A 140 -0.02 -6.66 12.87
CA SER A 140 0.97 -7.52 12.22
C SER A 140 0.36 -8.89 11.95
N LEU A 141 0.41 -9.32 10.70
CA LEU A 141 -0.01 -10.67 10.29
C LEU A 141 1.16 -11.64 10.20
N GLY A 142 2.38 -11.13 10.01
CA GLY A 142 3.58 -11.93 9.94
C GLY A 142 4.76 -11.18 9.33
N ARG A 143 5.93 -11.80 9.45
CA ARG A 143 7.17 -11.28 8.85
C ARG A 143 7.92 -12.43 8.20
N PHE A 144 8.55 -12.16 7.07
CA PHE A 144 9.47 -13.10 6.43
C PHE A 144 10.57 -12.34 5.71
N ARG A 145 11.66 -13.04 5.41
CA ARG A 145 12.86 -12.43 4.87
C ARG A 145 13.19 -13.00 3.50
N LEU A 146 13.42 -12.14 2.53
CA LEU A 146 13.98 -12.48 1.24
C LEU A 146 15.50 -12.20 1.28
N GLU A 147 16.30 -13.22 1.03
CA GLU A 147 17.75 -13.17 1.04
C GLU A 147 18.35 -13.43 -0.34
N GLY A 148 19.62 -13.08 -0.51
CA GLY A 148 20.35 -13.32 -1.75
C GLY A 148 20.05 -12.29 -2.84
N ILE A 149 19.69 -11.08 -2.44
CA ILE A 149 19.62 -9.92 -3.33
C ILE A 149 21.05 -9.54 -3.71
N PRO A 150 21.37 -9.34 -5.00
CA PRO A 150 22.70 -8.90 -5.41
C PRO A 150 23.05 -7.55 -4.78
N PRO A 151 24.31 -7.35 -4.31
CA PRO A 151 24.73 -6.06 -3.79
C PRO A 151 24.75 -5.03 -4.94
N MET A 152 23.81 -4.09 -4.89
CA MET A 152 23.62 -3.02 -5.87
C MET A 152 23.36 -1.70 -5.15
N PRO A 153 23.46 -0.55 -5.85
CA PRO A 153 23.00 0.71 -5.30
C PRO A 153 21.54 0.65 -4.85
N ALA A 154 21.21 1.38 -3.77
CA ALA A 154 19.84 1.52 -3.31
C ALA A 154 18.90 1.98 -4.45
N GLY A 155 17.70 1.46 -4.49
CA GLY A 155 16.72 1.79 -5.53
C GLY A 155 16.87 0.99 -6.84
N VAL A 156 17.93 0.20 -7.03
CA VAL A 156 18.16 -0.59 -8.25
C VAL A 156 17.51 -1.97 -8.22
N PRO A 157 17.65 -2.79 -7.14
CA PRO A 157 17.00 -4.09 -7.08
C PRO A 157 15.49 -3.98 -7.19
N GLN A 158 14.85 -4.88 -7.95
CA GLN A 158 13.41 -4.94 -8.11
C GLN A 158 12.84 -6.14 -7.37
N ILE A 159 12.10 -5.87 -6.31
CA ILE A 159 11.47 -6.87 -5.45
C ILE A 159 9.97 -6.82 -5.70
N GLU A 160 9.45 -7.79 -6.42
CA GLU A 160 8.03 -7.94 -6.64
C GLU A 160 7.38 -8.62 -5.44
N VAL A 161 6.48 -7.92 -4.77
CA VAL A 161 5.69 -8.46 -3.65
C VAL A 161 4.27 -8.67 -4.12
N CYS A 162 3.80 -9.92 -4.05
CA CYS A 162 2.45 -10.29 -4.45
C CYS A 162 1.64 -10.77 -3.25
N PHE A 163 0.44 -10.24 -3.13
CA PHE A 163 -0.60 -10.68 -2.22
C PHE A 163 -1.64 -11.46 -3.01
N ASP A 164 -1.88 -12.70 -2.65
CA ASP A 164 -2.84 -13.60 -3.29
C ASP A 164 -3.80 -14.13 -2.23
N ILE A 165 -5.08 -13.76 -2.32
CA ILE A 165 -6.13 -14.19 -1.41
C ILE A 165 -7.05 -15.14 -2.16
N ASP A 166 -7.18 -16.37 -1.65
CA ASP A 166 -8.09 -17.36 -2.21
C ASP A 166 -9.56 -17.13 -1.80
N ALA A 167 -10.48 -17.93 -2.33
CA ALA A 167 -11.90 -17.86 -2.03
C ALA A 167 -12.23 -18.18 -0.56
N ASN A 168 -11.30 -18.77 0.20
CA ASN A 168 -11.46 -19.08 1.63
C ASN A 168 -10.87 -17.96 2.53
N GLY A 169 -10.33 -16.87 1.94
CA GLY A 169 -9.70 -15.80 2.67
C GLY A 169 -8.27 -16.11 3.16
N ILE A 170 -7.65 -17.17 2.63
CA ILE A 170 -6.25 -17.50 2.94
C ILE A 170 -5.35 -16.58 2.12
N LEU A 171 -4.46 -15.87 2.81
CA LEU A 171 -3.52 -14.93 2.19
C LEU A 171 -2.16 -15.59 1.99
N HIS A 172 -1.71 -15.67 0.75
CA HIS A 172 -0.34 -15.99 0.39
C HIS A 172 0.39 -14.71 0.01
N VAL A 173 1.53 -14.46 0.66
CA VAL A 173 2.41 -13.34 0.31
C VAL A 173 3.73 -13.89 -0.20
N THR A 174 4.10 -13.51 -1.40
CA THR A 174 5.37 -13.86 -2.03
C THR A 174 6.19 -12.61 -2.30
N ALA A 175 7.49 -12.70 -2.08
CA ALA A 175 8.45 -11.66 -2.46
C ALA A 175 9.51 -12.29 -3.36
N LYS A 176 9.72 -11.71 -4.55
CA LYS A 176 10.64 -12.22 -5.56
C LYS A 176 11.58 -11.14 -6.06
N GLU A 177 12.88 -11.37 -5.99
CA GLU A 177 13.87 -10.53 -6.65
C GLU A 177 13.91 -10.90 -8.13
N ARG A 178 13.63 -9.92 -9.02
CA ARG A 178 13.35 -10.18 -10.45
C ARG A 178 14.56 -10.60 -11.25
N SER A 179 15.76 -10.15 -10.90
CA SER A 179 16.98 -10.45 -11.67
C SER A 179 17.53 -11.84 -11.37
N THR A 180 17.47 -12.29 -10.11
CA THR A 180 17.98 -13.59 -9.67
C THR A 180 16.93 -14.69 -9.63
N GLY A 181 15.64 -14.29 -9.59
CA GLY A 181 14.53 -15.21 -9.39
C GLY A 181 14.42 -15.74 -7.96
N ARG A 182 15.22 -15.24 -7.00
CA ARG A 182 15.11 -15.59 -5.58
C ARG A 182 13.75 -15.21 -5.05
N GLU A 183 13.14 -16.13 -4.31
CA GLU A 183 11.78 -15.98 -3.80
C GLU A 183 11.69 -16.44 -2.34
N ALA A 184 10.89 -15.76 -1.56
CA ALA A 184 10.48 -16.14 -0.22
C ALA A 184 8.97 -15.88 -0.07
N SER A 185 8.30 -16.64 0.80
CA SER A 185 6.86 -16.52 0.97
C SER A 185 6.40 -16.83 2.39
N ILE A 186 5.19 -16.36 2.72
CA ILE A 186 4.46 -16.71 3.92
C ILE A 186 2.99 -16.99 3.57
N THR A 187 2.39 -17.96 4.27
CA THR A 187 0.95 -18.24 4.19
C THR A 187 0.29 -17.86 5.50
N ILE A 188 -0.75 -17.03 5.43
CA ILE A 188 -1.50 -16.53 6.59
C ILE A 188 -2.93 -17.03 6.48
N GLN A 189 -3.32 -17.91 7.40
CA GLN A 189 -4.61 -18.60 7.35
C GLN A 189 -5.76 -17.82 7.99
N ASN A 190 -5.50 -16.79 8.80
CA ASN A 190 -6.50 -16.16 9.64
C ASN A 190 -6.64 -14.64 9.37
N THR A 191 -6.73 -14.24 8.11
CA THR A 191 -6.97 -12.82 7.76
C THR A 191 -8.39 -12.35 8.12
N THR A 192 -9.33 -13.27 8.31
CA THR A 192 -10.76 -13.02 8.52
C THR A 192 -11.25 -13.26 9.96
N THR A 193 -10.40 -13.67 10.90
CA THR A 193 -10.79 -14.02 12.28
C THR A 193 -10.99 -12.85 13.23
N LEU A 194 -11.03 -11.61 12.72
CA LEU A 194 -11.42 -10.46 13.55
C LEU A 194 -12.93 -10.48 13.75
N SER A 195 -13.38 -10.27 14.99
CA SER A 195 -14.79 -10.04 15.26
C SER A 195 -15.25 -8.75 14.61
N GLU A 196 -16.52 -8.63 14.27
CA GLU A 196 -17.09 -7.43 13.70
C GLU A 196 -16.88 -6.20 14.60
N GLU A 197 -16.90 -6.39 15.92
CA GLU A 197 -16.61 -5.35 16.89
C GLU A 197 -15.16 -4.88 16.83
N GLU A 198 -14.21 -5.77 16.61
CA GLU A 198 -12.79 -5.44 16.43
C GLU A 198 -12.55 -4.69 15.11
N ILE A 199 -13.20 -5.12 14.02
CA ILE A 199 -13.13 -4.44 12.73
C ILE A 199 -13.66 -3.01 12.86
N GLN A 200 -14.83 -2.82 13.46
CA GLN A 200 -15.43 -1.50 13.67
C GLN A 200 -14.54 -0.62 14.57
N ARG A 201 -13.96 -1.19 15.62
CA ARG A 201 -13.02 -0.45 16.49
C ARG A 201 -11.81 0.05 15.70
N ILE A 202 -11.18 -0.79 14.87
CA ILE A 202 -10.03 -0.43 14.04
C ILE A 202 -10.40 0.72 13.08
N ILE A 203 -11.56 0.63 12.44
CA ILE A 203 -12.05 1.67 11.52
C ILE A 203 -12.32 2.99 12.26
N GLU A 204 -12.94 2.93 13.44
CA GLU A 204 -13.22 4.12 14.26
C GLU A 204 -11.95 4.76 14.81
N GLU A 205 -10.98 3.96 15.26
CA GLU A 205 -9.67 4.44 15.69
C GLU A 205 -8.92 5.13 14.54
N ALA A 206 -8.93 4.56 13.33
CA ALA A 206 -8.35 5.20 12.16
C ALA A 206 -9.00 6.55 11.85
N LYS A 207 -10.34 6.65 11.93
CA LYS A 207 -11.05 7.92 11.74
C LYS A 207 -10.72 8.95 12.83
N ARG A 208 -10.58 8.52 14.07
CA ARG A 208 -10.30 9.41 15.23
C ARG A 208 -8.90 10.02 15.12
N HIS A 209 -7.93 9.25 14.66
CA HIS A 209 -6.54 9.67 14.55
C HIS A 209 -6.15 10.18 13.17
N ALA A 210 -7.10 10.28 12.23
CA ALA A 210 -6.83 10.58 10.82
C ALA A 210 -5.95 11.82 10.59
N GLU A 211 -6.17 12.89 11.35
CA GLU A 211 -5.41 14.14 11.20
C GLU A 211 -3.98 14.03 11.76
N GLU A 212 -3.82 13.38 12.90
CA GLU A 212 -2.50 13.11 13.51
C GLU A 212 -1.70 12.16 12.61
N ASP A 213 -2.34 11.10 12.14
CA ASP A 213 -1.75 10.09 11.24
C ASP A 213 -1.35 10.69 9.90
N ARG A 214 -2.15 11.61 9.37
CA ARG A 214 -1.81 12.34 8.14
C ARG A 214 -0.51 13.12 8.33
N ARG A 215 -0.35 13.83 9.44
CA ARG A 215 0.87 14.58 9.75
C ARG A 215 2.08 13.67 9.93
N ARG A 216 1.92 12.56 10.63
CA ARG A 216 2.99 11.58 10.84
C ARG A 216 3.46 10.96 9.52
N ARG A 217 2.51 10.64 8.64
CA ARG A 217 2.80 10.13 7.30
C ARG A 217 3.50 11.18 6.44
N GLU A 218 2.99 12.41 6.39
CA GLU A 218 3.60 13.53 5.66
C GLU A 218 5.05 13.76 6.12
N HIS A 219 5.28 13.73 7.43
CA HIS A 219 6.63 13.84 8.00
C HIS A 219 7.55 12.69 7.56
N ALA A 220 7.08 11.45 7.65
CA ALA A 220 7.84 10.28 7.20
C ALA A 220 8.15 10.34 5.69
N GLU A 221 7.21 10.78 4.87
CA GLU A 221 7.39 10.96 3.43
C GLU A 221 8.47 12.04 3.12
N LEU A 222 8.47 13.15 3.85
CA LEU A 222 9.50 14.19 3.70
C LEU A 222 10.90 13.69 4.09
N LYS A 223 10.99 12.98 5.20
CA LYS A 223 12.22 12.35 5.66
C LYS A 223 12.75 11.34 4.65
N ASN A 224 11.87 10.50 4.10
CA ASN A 224 12.21 9.53 3.06
C ASN A 224 12.64 10.21 1.76
N ALA A 225 12.01 11.32 1.37
CA ALA A 225 12.39 12.08 0.19
C ALA A 225 13.80 12.67 0.32
N LEU A 226 14.12 13.27 1.47
CA LEU A 226 15.46 13.79 1.75
C LEU A 226 16.52 12.69 1.74
N ASP A 227 16.23 11.56 2.38
CA ASP A 227 17.18 10.43 2.43
C ASP A 227 17.37 9.78 1.05
N SER A 228 16.32 9.69 0.24
CA SER A 228 16.43 9.22 -1.14
C SER A 228 17.26 10.16 -2.02
N ALA A 229 17.05 11.47 -1.87
CA ALA A 229 17.87 12.49 -2.55
C ALA A 229 19.35 12.41 -2.12
N ARG A 230 19.63 12.17 -0.83
CA ARG A 230 20.96 11.94 -0.29
C ARG A 230 21.66 10.74 -0.93
N VAL A 231 20.96 9.59 -0.98
CA VAL A 231 21.47 8.37 -1.61
C VAL A 231 21.79 8.59 -3.09
N GLN A 232 20.90 9.31 -3.81
CA GLN A 232 21.16 9.66 -5.20
C GLN A 232 22.36 10.61 -5.36
N ALA A 233 22.52 11.59 -4.48
CA ALA A 233 23.64 12.52 -4.48
C ALA A 233 24.99 11.82 -4.21
N GLU A 234 25.04 10.87 -3.27
CA GLU A 234 26.21 10.03 -3.00
C GLU A 234 26.61 9.21 -4.23
N ARG A 235 25.62 8.68 -4.95
CA ARG A 235 25.86 7.94 -6.20
C ARG A 235 26.46 8.84 -7.29
N VAL A 236 25.92 10.04 -7.48
CA VAL A 236 26.44 11.00 -8.45
C VAL A 236 27.87 11.39 -8.14
N LEU A 237 28.23 11.56 -6.85
CA LEU A 237 29.61 11.82 -6.40
C LEU A 237 30.58 10.69 -6.74
N GLN A 238 30.13 9.44 -6.71
CA GLN A 238 30.96 8.26 -7.03
C GLN A 238 31.11 8.05 -8.54
N GLU A 239 30.06 8.29 -9.32
CA GLU A 239 30.03 8.01 -10.75
C GLU A 239 30.64 9.12 -11.61
N ARG A 240 30.70 10.36 -11.12
CA ARG A 240 31.14 11.53 -11.91
C ARG A 240 32.22 12.34 -11.22
N GLN A 241 33.14 12.90 -12.04
CA GLN A 241 34.15 13.86 -11.58
C GLN A 241 33.70 15.26 -11.95
N GLY A 242 33.42 16.11 -10.96
CA GLY A 242 33.07 17.51 -11.11
C GLY A 242 34.15 18.45 -10.56
N ALA A 243 33.92 19.75 -10.71
CA ALA A 243 34.80 20.80 -10.18
C ALA A 243 34.95 20.66 -8.64
N PRO A 244 36.16 20.90 -8.07
CA PRO A 244 36.40 20.74 -6.63
C PRO A 244 35.45 21.55 -5.73
N GLU A 245 35.09 22.77 -6.16
CA GLU A 245 34.15 23.62 -5.41
C GLU A 245 32.73 23.08 -5.40
N ALA A 246 32.23 22.58 -6.55
CA ALA A 246 30.92 21.96 -6.66
C ALA A 246 30.86 20.64 -5.85
N ARG A 247 31.96 19.88 -5.86
CA ARG A 247 32.10 18.67 -5.06
C ARG A 247 32.00 18.97 -3.56
N ALA A 248 32.72 19.97 -3.06
CA ALA A 248 32.69 20.37 -1.66
C ALA A 248 31.28 20.82 -1.22
N ARG A 249 30.56 21.56 -2.07
CA ARG A 249 29.18 21.96 -1.81
C ARG A 249 28.23 20.74 -1.73
N LEU A 250 28.37 19.80 -2.65
CA LEU A 250 27.55 18.60 -2.67
C LEU A 250 27.83 17.71 -1.45
N GLU A 251 29.11 17.53 -1.07
CA GLU A 251 29.49 16.78 0.14
C GLU A 251 28.93 17.44 1.42
N ALA A 252 28.96 18.78 1.51
CA ALA A 252 28.37 19.51 2.64
C ALA A 252 26.84 19.33 2.70
N ALA A 253 26.14 19.41 1.55
CA ALA A 253 24.70 19.21 1.49
C ALA A 253 24.31 17.76 1.87
N ILE A 254 25.07 16.76 1.45
CA ILE A 254 24.91 15.36 1.85
C ILE A 254 25.06 15.20 3.37
N GLY A 255 26.12 15.79 3.95
CA GLY A 255 26.35 15.76 5.40
C GLY A 255 25.19 16.36 6.20
N LYS A 256 24.70 17.53 5.75
CA LYS A 256 23.53 18.21 6.33
C LYS A 256 22.26 17.36 6.22
N ALA A 257 22.01 16.77 5.06
CA ALA A 257 20.85 15.89 4.86
C ALA A 257 20.89 14.69 5.82
N LYS A 258 22.05 14.06 5.99
CA LYS A 258 22.23 12.95 6.93
C LYS A 258 21.92 13.37 8.38
N GLU A 259 22.46 14.49 8.83
CA GLU A 259 22.21 15.01 10.17
C GLU A 259 20.71 15.27 10.42
N LEU A 260 20.02 15.90 9.44
CA LEU A 260 18.61 16.22 9.56
C LEU A 260 17.71 14.97 9.61
N VAL A 261 18.05 13.93 8.87
CA VAL A 261 17.36 12.64 8.90
C VAL A 261 17.59 11.94 10.24
N GLU A 262 18.81 11.95 10.76
CA GLU A 262 19.17 11.28 12.04
C GLU A 262 18.51 11.96 13.25
N ARG A 263 18.46 13.30 13.30
CA ARG A 263 17.85 14.04 14.42
C ARG A 263 16.34 14.23 14.33
N ASP A 264 15.70 13.66 13.30
CA ASP A 264 14.25 13.78 13.07
C ASP A 264 13.79 15.24 12.98
N ALA A 265 14.40 15.98 12.06
CA ALA A 265 14.23 17.42 11.93
C ALA A 265 12.80 17.83 11.52
N PRO A 266 12.32 19.03 11.89
CA PRO A 266 10.99 19.52 11.50
C PRO A 266 10.78 19.60 9.98
N ASP A 267 9.54 19.43 9.53
CA ASP A 267 9.14 19.44 8.12
C ASP A 267 9.71 20.58 7.26
N PRO A 268 9.71 21.85 7.74
CA PRO A 268 10.29 22.94 6.96
C PRO A 268 11.78 22.79 6.70
N GLU A 269 12.54 22.23 7.66
CA GLU A 269 13.97 21.99 7.50
C GLU A 269 14.24 20.85 6.53
N LEU A 270 13.44 19.74 6.61
CA LEU A 270 13.53 18.63 5.68
C LEU A 270 13.26 19.07 4.23
N LYS A 271 12.20 19.86 4.01
CA LYS A 271 11.88 20.42 2.68
C LYS A 271 13.00 21.30 2.12
N ALA A 272 13.48 22.25 2.92
CA ALA A 272 14.54 23.17 2.51
C ALA A 272 15.85 22.42 2.17
N ALA A 273 16.21 21.41 2.98
CA ALA A 273 17.40 20.61 2.73
C ALA A 273 17.28 19.74 1.48
N THR A 274 16.07 19.21 1.19
CA THR A 274 15.82 18.46 -0.04
C THR A 274 16.02 19.36 -1.28
N GLU A 275 15.47 20.56 -1.27
CA GLU A 275 15.67 21.53 -2.37
C GLU A 275 17.13 21.95 -2.53
N GLU A 276 17.82 22.22 -1.44
CA GLU A 276 19.24 22.59 -1.42
C GLU A 276 20.10 21.46 -2.00
N LEU A 277 19.84 20.23 -1.58
CA LEU A 277 20.57 19.05 -2.05
C LEU A 277 20.35 18.79 -3.53
N LEU A 278 19.12 18.89 -4.02
CA LEU A 278 18.81 18.69 -5.44
C LEU A 278 19.47 19.77 -6.32
N LYS A 279 19.52 21.02 -5.86
CA LYS A 279 20.26 22.08 -6.54
C LYS A 279 21.76 21.80 -6.59
N ALA A 280 22.34 21.34 -5.47
CA ALA A 280 23.76 21.00 -5.42
C ALA A 280 24.12 19.83 -6.37
N VAL A 281 23.22 18.84 -6.51
CA VAL A 281 23.37 17.75 -7.49
C VAL A 281 23.35 18.30 -8.91
N GLU A 282 22.39 19.16 -9.24
CA GLU A 282 22.26 19.77 -10.58
C GLU A 282 23.50 20.61 -10.95
N GLU A 283 23.99 21.44 -10.02
CA GLU A 283 25.20 22.25 -10.22
C GLU A 283 26.45 21.36 -10.44
N TYR A 284 26.57 20.28 -9.67
CA TYR A 284 27.67 19.33 -9.81
C TYR A 284 27.65 18.60 -11.14
N GLU A 285 26.47 18.16 -11.60
CA GLU A 285 26.29 17.48 -12.90
C GLU A 285 26.58 18.41 -14.08
N LYS A 286 26.13 19.66 -14.05
CA LYS A 286 26.45 20.67 -15.06
C LYS A 286 27.96 20.95 -15.15
N GLY A 287 28.62 21.06 -13.99
CA GLY A 287 30.07 21.21 -13.91
C GLY A 287 30.85 20.03 -14.47
N ALA A 288 30.36 18.79 -14.19
CA ALA A 288 30.97 17.57 -14.69
C ALA A 288 30.81 17.39 -16.21
N GLN A 289 29.66 17.78 -16.79
CA GLN A 289 29.44 17.79 -18.23
C GLN A 289 30.36 18.79 -18.96
N ALA A 290 30.52 20.00 -18.40
CA ALA A 290 31.42 21.01 -18.97
C ALA A 290 32.91 20.57 -18.94
N ALA A 291 33.31 19.81 -17.91
CA ALA A 291 34.68 19.27 -17.79
C ALA A 291 34.95 18.09 -18.73
N SER A 292 33.92 17.33 -19.14
CA SER A 292 34.06 16.16 -20.02
C SER A 292 34.11 16.48 -21.51
N GLY A 293 33.98 17.76 -21.91
CA GLY A 293 34.16 18.23 -23.30
C GLY A 293 33.15 17.68 -24.33
N LYS A 294 32.09 17.02 -23.90
CA LYS A 294 31.01 16.55 -24.77
C LYS A 294 29.89 17.58 -24.78
N GLY A 295 29.99 18.52 -25.74
CA GLY A 295 28.84 19.34 -26.15
C GLY A 295 27.79 18.49 -26.86
N PRO A 296 26.54 18.97 -26.98
CA PRO A 296 25.42 18.21 -27.58
C PRO A 296 25.56 18.01 -29.12
N ASP A 297 26.67 18.37 -29.74
CA ASP A 297 26.84 18.48 -31.20
C ASP A 297 27.91 17.53 -31.81
N ASP A 298 28.37 16.50 -31.14
CA ASP A 298 29.16 15.46 -31.81
C ASP A 298 28.28 14.32 -32.36
N VAL A 299 27.37 14.68 -33.27
CA VAL A 299 26.83 13.76 -34.26
C VAL A 299 27.89 13.60 -35.34
N ILE A 300 28.64 12.52 -35.33
CA ILE A 300 29.51 12.15 -36.43
C ILE A 300 28.60 11.78 -37.61
N ASP A 301 28.49 12.68 -38.60
CA ASP A 301 27.96 12.37 -39.91
C ASP A 301 28.84 11.30 -40.55
N ALA A 302 28.39 10.08 -40.50
CA ALA A 302 28.98 9.01 -41.25
C ALA A 302 28.61 9.17 -42.73
N ASP A 303 29.51 9.81 -43.51
CA ASP A 303 29.46 9.84 -44.96
C ASP A 303 29.35 8.44 -45.50
N TYR A 304 28.14 8.03 -45.88
CA TYR A 304 27.87 6.83 -46.66
C TYR A 304 28.15 7.14 -48.12
N LYS A 305 29.30 6.68 -48.64
CA LYS A 305 29.56 6.58 -50.10
C LYS A 305 29.02 5.24 -50.61
N PRO A 306 28.08 5.24 -51.58
CA PRO A 306 27.72 4.02 -52.24
C PRO A 306 28.87 3.57 -53.13
N ALA A 307 29.19 2.27 -53.11
CA ALA A 307 30.13 1.62 -54.03
C ALA A 307 29.42 1.34 -55.32
N ASP A 308 30.10 1.68 -56.44
CA ASP A 308 29.74 1.32 -57.81
C ASP A 308 29.74 -0.22 -58.02
#